data_405f2479dfe51dc8d25b3ca34338dd51
#
_entry.id   405f2479dfe51dc8d25b3ca34338dd51
#
_cell.length_a   1.000
_cell.length_b   1.000
_cell.length_c   1.000
_cell.angle_alpha   90.00
_cell.angle_beta   90.00
_cell.angle_gamma   90.00
#
_symmetry.space_group_name_H-M   'P 1'
#
loop_
_entity.id
_entity.type
_entity.pdbx_description
1 polymer ?
#
loop_
_entity_poly.entity_id
_entity_poly.type
_entity_poly.pdbx_seq_one_letter_code
_entity_poly.pdbx_strand_id
1 'polypeptide(L)'
;MGLLGRLLGREPDSERRGEDVAGRLEALAQLDDKWSTETLRRRVRDVFFAVERSWIERDPAVQEPYMASQLGASQRLRIEGLVRQHRVHQLENPLIEDLDFVACEETPPRVTALLDMSMVEVILDDQTGAVVAGSPGVKVRRRQYWTFDWGEADWMLADVEQPDAGARHLTAPLVGGDFASLSPEMILRERYARGDIELDEFEREMVALLQRERTN
;
A
#
# COMPACT_ATOMS: atom_id res chain seq x y z
N MET A 1 -11.50 20.90 2.81
CA MET A 1 -10.40 21.45 1.99
C MET A 1 -9.20 21.68 2.87
N GLY A 2 -8.24 20.77 2.78
CA GLY A 2 -7.22 20.64 3.81
C GLY A 2 -6.10 21.64 3.75
N LEU A 3 -6.11 22.59 4.67
CA LEU A 3 -4.94 23.44 4.98
C LEU A 3 -3.74 22.62 5.51
N LEU A 4 -3.97 21.38 5.97
CA LEU A 4 -2.95 20.48 6.54
C LEU A 4 -2.02 19.87 5.46
N GLY A 5 -2.50 19.61 4.25
CA GLY A 5 -1.67 19.07 3.16
C GLY A 5 -0.53 20.00 2.72
N ARG A 6 -0.76 21.33 2.74
CA ARG A 6 0.28 22.31 2.41
C ARG A 6 1.42 22.42 3.43
N LEU A 7 1.19 22.03 4.68
CA LEU A 7 2.20 22.06 5.74
C LEU A 7 3.20 20.87 5.66
N LEU A 8 2.84 19.79 4.97
CA LEU A 8 3.65 18.58 4.86
C LEU A 8 4.41 18.47 3.51
N GLY A 9 4.31 19.47 2.63
CA GLY A 9 5.03 19.49 1.35
C GLY A 9 4.48 18.48 0.33
N ARG A 10 3.19 18.15 0.44
CA ARG A 10 2.48 17.30 -0.52
C ARG A 10 2.39 18.00 -1.88
N GLU A 11 2.78 17.31 -2.95
CA GLU A 11 2.62 17.82 -4.30
C GLU A 11 1.13 17.77 -4.71
N PRO A 12 0.59 18.83 -5.36
CA PRO A 12 -0.83 18.88 -5.76
C PRO A 12 -1.28 17.68 -6.60
N ASP A 13 -0.36 17.12 -7.40
CA ASP A 13 -0.65 15.98 -8.26
C ASP A 13 -0.83 14.69 -7.47
N SER A 14 -0.08 14.50 -6.38
CA SER A 14 -0.24 13.32 -5.51
C SER A 14 -1.54 13.38 -4.70
N GLU A 15 -1.95 14.58 -4.24
CA GLU A 15 -3.20 14.76 -3.50
C GLU A 15 -4.43 14.45 -4.38
N ARG A 16 -4.49 15.04 -5.58
CA ARG A 16 -5.57 14.76 -6.54
C ARG A 16 -5.61 13.28 -6.93
N ARG A 17 -4.45 12.69 -7.20
CA ARG A 17 -4.34 11.28 -7.54
C ARG A 17 -4.83 10.37 -6.42
N GLY A 18 -4.50 10.71 -5.18
CA GLY A 18 -4.99 9.99 -3.99
C GLY A 18 -6.51 10.04 -3.86
N GLU A 19 -7.13 11.19 -4.13
CA GLU A 19 -8.59 11.35 -4.12
C GLU A 19 -9.26 10.48 -5.21
N ASP A 20 -8.74 10.50 -6.44
CA ASP A 20 -9.27 9.69 -7.56
C ASP A 20 -9.19 8.18 -7.25
N VAL A 21 -8.06 7.71 -6.70
CA VAL A 21 -7.87 6.30 -6.34
C VAL A 21 -8.74 5.92 -5.13
N ALA A 22 -8.90 6.81 -4.15
CA ALA A 22 -9.73 6.55 -2.99
C ALA A 22 -11.20 6.31 -3.39
N GLY A 23 -11.75 7.12 -4.30
CA GLY A 23 -13.11 6.92 -4.83
C GLY A 23 -13.26 5.57 -5.55
N ARG A 24 -12.22 5.16 -6.30
CA ARG A 24 -12.21 3.86 -6.97
C ARG A 24 -12.13 2.70 -5.98
N LEU A 25 -11.27 2.77 -4.98
CA LEU A 25 -11.16 1.75 -3.94
C LEU A 25 -12.47 1.61 -3.15
N GLU A 26 -13.14 2.72 -2.86
CA GLU A 26 -14.45 2.71 -2.22
C GLU A 26 -15.49 1.95 -3.06
N ALA A 27 -15.56 2.20 -4.37
CA ALA A 27 -16.43 1.47 -5.26
C ALA A 27 -16.10 -0.02 -5.34
N LEU A 28 -14.82 -0.38 -5.44
CA LEU A 28 -14.37 -1.78 -5.45
C LEU A 28 -14.65 -2.48 -4.11
N ALA A 29 -14.54 -1.78 -2.99
CA ALA A 29 -14.85 -2.32 -1.67
C ALA A 29 -16.34 -2.70 -1.49
N GLN A 30 -17.25 -2.12 -2.28
CA GLN A 30 -18.64 -2.55 -2.32
C GLN A 30 -18.80 -3.92 -2.99
N LEU A 31 -17.85 -4.31 -3.85
CA LEU A 31 -17.86 -5.58 -4.56
C LEU A 31 -17.10 -6.67 -3.81
N ASP A 32 -15.98 -6.30 -3.15
CA ASP A 32 -15.11 -7.23 -2.46
C ASP A 32 -14.30 -6.48 -1.37
N ASP A 33 -14.43 -6.91 -0.12
CA ASP A 33 -13.85 -6.27 1.07
C ASP A 33 -12.31 -6.22 1.05
N LYS A 34 -11.65 -7.01 0.22
CA LYS A 34 -10.19 -6.93 0.05
C LYS A 34 -9.72 -5.53 -0.39
N TRP A 35 -10.59 -4.76 -1.07
CA TRP A 35 -10.33 -3.39 -1.52
C TRP A 35 -10.59 -2.32 -0.45
N SER A 36 -11.07 -2.72 0.73
CA SER A 36 -11.32 -1.78 1.83
C SER A 36 -10.06 -0.98 2.14
N THR A 37 -10.17 0.34 2.06
CA THR A 37 -9.05 1.26 2.34
C THR A 37 -8.49 1.07 3.75
N GLU A 38 -9.31 0.74 4.72
CA GLU A 38 -8.87 0.46 6.09
C GLU A 38 -8.03 -0.82 6.14
N THR A 39 -8.49 -1.90 5.51
CA THR A 39 -7.77 -3.16 5.40
C THR A 39 -6.44 -2.98 4.68
N LEU A 40 -6.44 -2.28 3.55
CA LEU A 40 -5.23 -1.95 2.80
C LEU A 40 -4.23 -1.13 3.63
N ARG A 41 -4.69 -0.07 4.32
CA ARG A 41 -3.82 0.75 5.18
C ARG A 41 -3.22 -0.03 6.34
N ARG A 42 -4.00 -0.91 6.96
CA ARG A 42 -3.50 -1.82 8.01
C ARG A 42 -2.45 -2.75 7.43
N ARG A 43 -2.73 -3.38 6.28
CA ARG A 43 -1.77 -4.28 5.63
C ARG A 43 -0.45 -3.59 5.28
N VAL A 44 -0.50 -2.39 4.68
CA VAL A 44 0.71 -1.61 4.37
C VAL A 44 1.54 -1.35 5.63
N ARG A 45 0.91 -1.00 6.76
CA ARG A 45 1.61 -0.79 8.04
C ARG A 45 2.25 -2.08 8.56
N ASP A 46 1.52 -3.18 8.54
CA ASP A 46 2.01 -4.48 9.01
C ASP A 46 3.25 -4.91 8.19
N VAL A 47 3.18 -4.76 6.87
CA VAL A 47 4.29 -5.04 5.96
C VAL A 47 5.47 -4.11 6.23
N PHE A 48 5.23 -2.81 6.41
CA PHE A 48 6.27 -1.83 6.72
C PHE A 48 7.07 -2.24 7.96
N PHE A 49 6.38 -2.52 9.07
CA PHE A 49 7.07 -2.92 10.30
C PHE A 49 7.74 -4.29 10.20
N ALA A 50 7.19 -5.22 9.43
CA ALA A 50 7.83 -6.51 9.17
C ALA A 50 9.13 -6.35 8.36
N VAL A 51 9.12 -5.49 7.34
CA VAL A 51 10.30 -5.14 6.54
C VAL A 51 11.38 -4.52 7.41
N GLU A 52 11.06 -3.46 8.16
CA GLU A 52 12.01 -2.75 9.01
C GLU A 52 12.61 -3.69 10.08
N ARG A 53 11.78 -4.51 10.71
CA ARG A 53 12.23 -5.51 11.68
C ARG A 53 13.15 -6.55 11.07
N SER A 54 12.85 -7.04 9.86
CA SER A 54 13.69 -7.99 9.14
C SER A 54 15.11 -7.45 8.91
N TRP A 55 15.24 -6.18 8.58
CA TRP A 55 16.53 -5.52 8.42
C TRP A 55 17.29 -5.36 9.74
N ILE A 56 16.59 -4.97 10.82
CA ILE A 56 17.18 -4.83 12.17
C ILE A 56 17.67 -6.17 12.70
N GLU A 57 16.83 -7.20 12.61
CA GLU A 57 17.11 -8.56 13.12
C GLU A 57 18.06 -9.34 12.17
N ARG A 58 18.26 -8.86 10.97
CA ARG A 58 18.97 -9.56 9.88
C ARG A 58 18.39 -10.94 9.60
N ASP A 59 17.07 -11.05 9.73
CA ASP A 59 16.32 -12.28 9.50
C ASP A 59 15.29 -12.07 8.37
N PRO A 60 15.51 -12.62 7.17
CA PRO A 60 14.56 -12.49 6.07
C PRO A 60 13.24 -13.21 6.31
N ALA A 61 13.19 -14.22 7.20
CA ALA A 61 11.97 -14.97 7.50
C ALA A 61 10.86 -14.08 8.11
N VAL A 62 11.22 -12.97 8.74
CA VAL A 62 10.27 -12.02 9.32
C VAL A 62 9.39 -11.37 8.26
N GLN A 63 9.92 -11.03 7.09
CA GLN A 63 9.19 -10.34 6.01
C GLN A 63 8.63 -11.29 4.94
N GLU A 64 9.13 -12.53 4.83
CA GLU A 64 8.70 -13.48 3.79
C GLU A 64 7.19 -13.68 3.67
N PRO A 65 6.42 -13.78 4.78
CA PRO A 65 4.96 -13.95 4.70
C PRO A 65 4.22 -12.76 4.08
N TYR A 66 4.92 -11.65 3.87
CA TYR A 66 4.36 -10.38 3.40
C TYR A 66 4.79 -10.01 1.98
N MET A 67 5.69 -10.81 1.36
CA MET A 67 6.30 -10.47 0.08
C MET A 67 5.96 -11.45 -1.02
N ALA A 68 5.81 -10.94 -2.24
CA ALA A 68 5.84 -11.76 -3.44
C ALA A 68 7.22 -12.43 -3.59
N SER A 69 7.24 -13.65 -4.11
CA SER A 69 8.42 -14.53 -4.12
C SER A 69 9.68 -13.87 -4.71
N GLN A 70 9.53 -13.10 -5.80
CA GLN A 70 10.67 -12.45 -6.45
C GLN A 70 11.28 -11.35 -5.59
N LEU A 71 10.46 -10.49 -5.00
CA LEU A 71 10.93 -9.44 -4.10
C LEU A 71 11.53 -10.05 -2.83
N GLY A 72 10.85 -11.05 -2.23
CA GLY A 72 11.34 -11.76 -1.05
C GLY A 72 12.72 -12.37 -1.27
N ALA A 73 12.95 -13.03 -2.41
CA ALA A 73 14.27 -13.57 -2.77
C ALA A 73 15.34 -12.47 -2.89
N SER A 74 15.01 -11.35 -3.52
CA SER A 74 15.93 -10.21 -3.64
C SER A 74 16.28 -9.61 -2.27
N GLN A 75 15.30 -9.41 -1.40
CA GLN A 75 15.50 -8.88 -0.05
C GLN A 75 16.32 -9.83 0.83
N ARG A 76 16.06 -11.13 0.74
CA ARG A 76 16.85 -12.16 1.42
C ARG A 76 18.33 -12.03 1.08
N LEU A 77 18.68 -11.97 -0.22
CA LEU A 77 20.06 -11.83 -0.67
C LEU A 77 20.73 -10.56 -0.12
N ARG A 78 19.99 -9.45 -0.02
CA ARG A 78 20.51 -8.19 0.55
C ARG A 78 20.78 -8.33 2.05
N ILE A 79 19.86 -8.91 2.81
CA ILE A 79 20.02 -9.13 4.27
C ILE A 79 21.20 -10.07 4.54
N GLU A 80 21.28 -11.19 3.81
CA GLU A 80 22.43 -12.10 3.89
C GLU A 80 23.75 -11.42 3.51
N GLY A 81 23.70 -10.46 2.56
CA GLY A 81 24.84 -9.62 2.20
C GLY A 81 25.35 -8.79 3.36
N LEU A 82 24.46 -8.19 4.15
CA LEU A 82 24.83 -7.46 5.37
C LEU A 82 25.50 -8.38 6.40
N VAL A 83 24.95 -9.56 6.62
CA VAL A 83 25.53 -10.56 7.54
C VAL A 83 26.95 -10.92 7.12
N ARG A 84 27.15 -11.27 5.84
CA ARG A 84 28.48 -11.60 5.31
C ARG A 84 29.51 -10.48 5.39
N GLN A 85 29.04 -9.24 5.34
CA GLN A 85 29.88 -8.04 5.43
C GLN A 85 30.06 -7.51 6.84
N HIS A 86 29.55 -8.21 7.85
CA HIS A 86 29.54 -7.75 9.24
C HIS A 86 28.87 -6.38 9.40
N ARG A 87 27.72 -6.19 8.72
CA ARG A 87 26.95 -4.95 8.78
C ARG A 87 25.64 -5.15 9.52
N VAL A 88 25.33 -4.22 10.42
CA VAL A 88 24.04 -4.12 11.11
C VAL A 88 23.33 -2.87 10.62
N HIS A 89 22.12 -3.03 10.16
CA HIS A 89 21.23 -1.93 9.84
C HIS A 89 20.43 -1.57 11.11
N GLN A 90 20.81 -0.49 11.76
CA GLN A 90 20.14 0.02 12.95
C GLN A 90 19.14 1.08 12.54
N LEU A 91 17.88 0.86 12.91
CA LEU A 91 16.77 1.78 12.67
C LEU A 91 16.18 2.20 14.01
N GLU A 92 15.95 3.50 14.18
CA GLU A 92 15.28 4.04 15.35
C GLU A 92 14.06 4.85 14.94
N ASN A 93 12.96 4.60 15.66
CA ASN A 93 11.69 5.31 15.46
C ASN A 93 11.19 5.33 14.00
N PRO A 94 11.13 4.17 13.29
CA PRO A 94 10.54 4.13 11.96
C PRO A 94 9.06 4.53 12.04
N LEU A 95 8.65 5.46 11.18
CA LEU A 95 7.31 6.02 11.17
C LEU A 95 6.84 6.25 9.74
N ILE A 96 5.63 5.82 9.42
CA ILE A 96 4.91 6.28 8.24
C ILE A 96 4.27 7.62 8.60
N GLU A 97 4.79 8.71 8.05
CA GLU A 97 4.30 10.07 8.23
C GLU A 97 3.01 10.29 7.44
N ASP A 98 2.98 9.76 6.20
CA ASP A 98 1.82 9.83 5.30
C ASP A 98 1.73 8.58 4.42
N LEU A 99 0.50 8.21 4.04
CA LEU A 99 0.19 7.06 3.20
C LEU A 99 -1.02 7.36 2.32
N ASP A 100 -0.81 7.35 0.99
CA ASP A 100 -1.86 7.46 0.00
C ASP A 100 -1.80 6.31 -0.99
N PHE A 101 -2.95 5.89 -1.48
CA PHE A 101 -3.02 4.99 -2.62
C PHE A 101 -3.05 5.81 -3.92
N VAL A 102 -2.11 5.55 -4.82
CA VAL A 102 -1.90 6.32 -6.05
C VAL A 102 -2.18 5.54 -7.32
N ALA A 103 -2.37 4.22 -7.21
CA ALA A 103 -2.83 3.38 -8.31
C ALA A 103 -3.62 2.19 -7.77
N CYS A 104 -4.61 1.73 -8.54
CA CYS A 104 -5.26 0.45 -8.33
C CYS A 104 -5.66 -0.15 -9.68
N GLU A 105 -5.48 -1.45 -9.80
CA GLU A 105 -5.84 -2.27 -10.96
C GLU A 105 -6.68 -3.45 -10.46
N GLU A 106 -7.76 -3.77 -11.16
CA GLU A 106 -8.67 -4.82 -10.74
C GLU A 106 -8.26 -6.19 -11.26
N THR A 107 -7.66 -6.25 -12.46
CA THR A 107 -7.31 -7.51 -13.12
C THR A 107 -5.92 -7.43 -13.77
N PRO A 108 -4.90 -8.11 -13.18
CA PRO A 108 -4.92 -8.73 -11.85
C PRO A 108 -5.05 -7.70 -10.73
N PRO A 109 -5.59 -8.09 -9.55
CA PRO A 109 -5.73 -7.15 -8.46
C PRO A 109 -4.37 -6.63 -7.96
N ARG A 110 -4.18 -5.31 -8.04
CA ARG A 110 -2.94 -4.61 -7.69
C ARG A 110 -3.25 -3.23 -7.12
N VAL A 111 -2.48 -2.82 -6.12
CA VAL A 111 -2.57 -1.51 -5.48
C VAL A 111 -1.17 -0.94 -5.30
N THR A 112 -0.98 0.35 -5.59
CA THR A 112 0.27 1.05 -5.27
C THR A 112 0.02 2.13 -4.23
N ALA A 113 0.75 2.06 -3.13
CA ALA A 113 0.77 3.04 -2.06
C ALA A 113 1.99 3.96 -2.20
N LEU A 114 1.79 5.26 -2.03
CA LEU A 114 2.85 6.25 -1.84
C LEU A 114 3.04 6.45 -0.34
N LEU A 115 4.25 6.17 0.14
CA LEU A 115 4.62 6.30 1.54
C LEU A 115 5.63 7.41 1.74
N ASP A 116 5.32 8.33 2.63
CA ASP A 116 6.29 9.25 3.22
C ASP A 116 6.67 8.71 4.60
N MET A 117 7.94 8.40 4.78
CA MET A 117 8.46 7.74 5.97
C MET A 117 9.58 8.56 6.60
N SER A 118 9.78 8.38 7.89
CA SER A 118 10.91 8.97 8.60
C SER A 118 11.48 8.01 9.62
N MET A 119 12.78 8.04 9.80
CA MET A 119 13.51 7.20 10.74
C MET A 119 14.92 7.74 10.99
N VAL A 120 15.56 7.33 12.04
CA VAL A 120 17.02 7.43 12.17
C VAL A 120 17.60 6.14 11.63
N GLU A 121 18.50 6.22 10.66
CA GLU A 121 19.08 5.07 9.97
C GLU A 121 20.60 5.12 10.03
N VAL A 122 21.22 4.06 10.53
CA VAL A 122 22.66 3.92 10.65
C VAL A 122 23.09 2.50 10.27
N ILE A 123 24.16 2.37 9.52
CA ILE A 123 24.80 1.08 9.28
C ILE A 123 26.06 1.03 10.14
N LEU A 124 26.16 0.02 10.99
CA LEU A 124 27.28 -0.23 11.85
C LEU A 124 28.07 -1.46 11.38
N ASP A 125 29.36 -1.46 11.68
CA ASP A 125 30.18 -2.66 11.66
C ASP A 125 29.95 -3.42 12.97
N ASP A 126 29.49 -4.69 12.90
CA ASP A 126 29.09 -5.45 14.09
C ASP A 126 30.26 -6.01 14.90
N GLN A 127 31.48 -5.95 14.40
CA GLN A 127 32.68 -6.36 15.09
C GLN A 127 33.32 -5.21 15.87
N THR A 128 33.25 -4.00 15.32
CA THR A 128 33.93 -2.81 15.90
C THR A 128 32.98 -1.80 16.51
N GLY A 129 31.68 -1.85 16.17
CA GLY A 129 30.70 -0.83 16.51
C GLY A 129 30.86 0.48 15.75
N ALA A 130 31.75 0.53 14.77
CA ALA A 130 32.01 1.75 13.99
C ALA A 130 30.83 2.05 13.05
N VAL A 131 30.48 3.34 12.94
CA VAL A 131 29.50 3.81 11.96
C VAL A 131 30.09 3.72 10.57
N VAL A 132 29.48 2.96 9.69
CA VAL A 132 29.88 2.77 8.28
C VAL A 132 29.13 3.73 7.38
N ALA A 133 27.83 3.94 7.66
CA ALA A 133 27.00 4.87 6.91
C ALA A 133 25.86 5.41 7.79
N GLY A 134 25.29 6.54 7.38
CA GLY A 134 24.27 7.25 8.13
C GLY A 134 24.84 8.16 9.21
N SER A 135 23.97 8.79 9.98
CA SER A 135 24.35 9.71 11.07
C SER A 135 23.48 9.42 12.29
N PRO A 136 24.08 8.96 13.40
CA PRO A 136 23.35 8.68 14.64
C PRO A 136 22.52 9.89 15.11
N GLY A 137 21.25 9.64 15.46
CA GLY A 137 20.34 10.67 15.93
C GLY A 137 19.80 11.63 14.87
N VAL A 138 20.25 11.51 13.61
CA VAL A 138 19.75 12.36 12.52
C VAL A 138 18.59 11.64 11.82
N LYS A 139 17.39 12.25 11.92
CA LYS A 139 16.18 11.76 11.28
C LYS A 139 16.26 11.99 9.77
N VAL A 140 16.12 10.95 8.98
CA VAL A 140 16.00 11.01 7.53
C VAL A 140 14.54 10.83 7.12
N ARG A 141 14.17 11.45 6.01
CA ARG A 141 12.87 11.25 5.37
C ARG A 141 13.06 10.50 4.08
N ARG A 142 12.14 9.58 3.79
CA ARG A 142 12.13 8.81 2.56
C ARG A 142 10.73 8.79 1.99
N ARG A 143 10.65 8.89 0.68
CA ARG A 143 9.43 8.69 -0.10
C ARG A 143 9.63 7.47 -0.97
N GLN A 144 8.66 6.56 -1.00
CA GLN A 144 8.70 5.36 -1.83
C GLN A 144 7.30 4.98 -2.32
N TYR A 145 7.26 4.29 -3.46
CA TYR A 145 6.05 3.68 -3.98
C TYR A 145 6.13 2.18 -3.72
N TRP A 146 5.12 1.67 -3.01
CA TRP A 146 5.01 0.27 -2.64
C TRP A 146 3.85 -0.36 -3.38
N THR A 147 4.14 -1.32 -4.27
CA THR A 147 3.13 -2.02 -5.05
C THR A 147 2.81 -3.36 -4.42
N PHE A 148 1.53 -3.60 -4.21
CA PHE A 148 0.99 -4.82 -3.65
C PHE A 148 0.19 -5.56 -4.70
N ASP A 149 0.43 -6.86 -4.83
CA ASP A 149 -0.37 -7.78 -5.61
C ASP A 149 -1.22 -8.63 -4.68
N TRP A 150 -2.45 -8.96 -5.09
CA TRP A 150 -3.28 -9.90 -4.36
C TRP A 150 -2.72 -11.32 -4.53
N GLY A 151 -2.32 -11.94 -3.42
CA GLY A 151 -1.87 -13.31 -3.37
C GLY A 151 -3.02 -14.31 -3.20
N GLU A 152 -2.74 -15.47 -2.60
CA GLU A 152 -3.76 -16.50 -2.38
C GLU A 152 -4.85 -16.07 -1.38
N ALA A 153 -4.49 -15.28 -0.37
CA ALA A 153 -5.41 -14.89 0.71
C ALA A 153 -5.21 -13.46 1.25
N ASP A 154 -4.17 -12.74 0.79
CA ASP A 154 -3.85 -11.39 1.29
C ASP A 154 -2.99 -10.61 0.28
N TRP A 155 -2.85 -9.31 0.50
CA TRP A 155 -1.99 -8.43 -0.28
C TRP A 155 -0.51 -8.68 0.06
N MET A 156 0.30 -8.94 -0.97
CA MET A 156 1.72 -9.23 -0.89
C MET A 156 2.51 -8.08 -1.50
N LEU A 157 3.52 -7.56 -0.80
CA LEU A 157 4.42 -6.55 -1.35
C LEU A 157 5.20 -7.15 -2.53
N ALA A 158 4.96 -6.61 -3.71
CA ALA A 158 5.52 -7.10 -4.97
C ALA A 158 6.67 -6.24 -5.49
N ASP A 159 6.63 -4.93 -5.22
CA ASP A 159 7.67 -4.01 -5.67
C ASP A 159 7.82 -2.80 -4.74
N VAL A 160 9.03 -2.24 -4.71
CA VAL A 160 9.40 -1.02 -3.96
C VAL A 160 10.21 -0.12 -4.88
N GLU A 161 9.66 1.02 -5.23
CA GLU A 161 10.26 1.97 -6.14
C GLU A 161 10.65 3.28 -5.47
N GLN A 162 11.78 3.83 -5.90
CA GLN A 162 12.22 5.16 -5.51
C GLN A 162 11.37 6.25 -6.19
N PRO A 163 11.36 7.49 -5.69
CA PRO A 163 10.50 8.56 -6.20
C PRO A 163 10.55 8.75 -7.71
N ASP A 164 11.75 8.77 -8.29
CA ASP A 164 11.93 9.01 -9.74
C ASP A 164 11.27 7.92 -10.59
N ALA A 165 11.42 6.65 -10.21
CA ALA A 165 10.83 5.52 -10.91
C ALA A 165 9.32 5.43 -10.67
N GLY A 166 8.87 5.66 -9.44
CA GLY A 166 7.48 5.54 -9.03
C GLY A 166 6.60 6.73 -9.44
N ALA A 167 7.17 7.88 -9.81
CA ALA A 167 6.40 9.08 -10.21
C ALA A 167 5.42 8.81 -11.36
N ARG A 168 5.68 7.79 -12.20
CA ARG A 168 4.76 7.37 -13.26
C ARG A 168 3.36 7.01 -12.75
N HIS A 169 3.24 6.52 -11.52
CA HIS A 169 1.96 6.14 -10.92
C HIS A 169 1.03 7.35 -10.70
N LEU A 170 1.60 8.55 -10.58
CA LEU A 170 0.82 9.79 -10.43
C LEU A 170 0.15 10.23 -11.73
N THR A 171 0.73 9.86 -12.87
CA THR A 171 0.29 10.32 -14.21
C THR A 171 -0.28 9.23 -15.09
N ALA A 172 -0.05 7.96 -14.74
CA ALA A 172 -0.60 6.84 -15.50
C ALA A 172 -2.13 6.86 -15.48
N PRO A 173 -2.80 6.56 -16.60
CA PRO A 173 -4.26 6.39 -16.60
C PRO A 173 -4.68 5.37 -15.54
N LEU A 174 -5.78 5.64 -14.84
CA LEU A 174 -6.40 4.61 -14.01
C LEU A 174 -6.99 3.55 -14.94
N VAL A 175 -6.37 2.37 -14.95
CA VAL A 175 -6.83 1.25 -15.78
C VAL A 175 -8.06 0.63 -15.13
N GLY A 176 -9.14 0.50 -15.90
CA GLY A 176 -10.43 -0.06 -15.45
C GLY A 176 -11.58 0.93 -15.67
N GLY A 177 -12.81 0.41 -15.67
CA GLY A 177 -14.01 1.21 -15.93
C GLY A 177 -14.15 2.41 -15.02
N ASP A 178 -14.94 3.36 -15.42
CA ASP A 178 -15.31 4.56 -14.65
C ASP A 178 -16.18 4.17 -13.46
N PHE A 179 -15.56 3.57 -12.42
CA PHE A 179 -16.25 3.10 -11.22
C PHE A 179 -16.81 4.26 -10.37
N ALA A 180 -16.26 5.47 -10.51
CA ALA A 180 -16.82 6.65 -9.88
C ALA A 180 -18.22 7.00 -10.40
N SER A 181 -18.61 6.43 -11.55
CA SER A 181 -19.94 6.59 -12.17
C SER A 181 -20.88 5.39 -11.93
N LEU A 182 -20.41 4.31 -11.29
CA LEU A 182 -21.31 3.18 -11.01
C LEU A 182 -22.32 3.57 -9.95
N SER A 183 -23.61 3.53 -10.35
CA SER A 183 -24.68 3.65 -9.36
C SER A 183 -24.68 2.45 -8.41
N PRO A 184 -25.19 2.59 -7.17
CA PRO A 184 -25.35 1.47 -6.25
C PRO A 184 -26.08 0.28 -6.89
N GLU A 185 -27.03 0.55 -7.80
CA GLU A 185 -27.75 -0.46 -8.56
C GLU A 185 -26.81 -1.25 -9.51
N MET A 186 -25.89 -0.57 -10.20
CA MET A 186 -24.92 -1.23 -11.09
C MET A 186 -23.95 -2.10 -10.29
N ILE A 187 -23.49 -1.64 -9.14
CA ILE A 187 -22.64 -2.40 -8.23
C ILE A 187 -23.33 -3.70 -7.80
N LEU A 188 -24.61 -3.59 -7.42
CA LEU A 188 -25.40 -4.74 -6.96
C LEU A 188 -25.60 -5.78 -8.08
N ARG A 189 -25.87 -5.32 -9.31
CA ARG A 189 -25.97 -6.18 -10.49
C ARG A 189 -24.67 -6.91 -10.80
N GLU A 190 -23.54 -6.23 -10.64
CA GLU A 190 -22.21 -6.82 -10.87
C GLU A 190 -21.90 -7.91 -9.85
N ARG A 191 -22.18 -7.68 -8.55
CA ARG A 191 -22.04 -8.69 -7.49
C ARG A 191 -22.86 -9.94 -7.78
N TYR A 192 -24.10 -9.77 -8.21
CA TYR A 192 -24.97 -10.89 -8.58
C TYR A 192 -24.45 -11.63 -9.82
N ALA A 193 -24.01 -10.90 -10.86
CA ALA A 193 -23.48 -11.48 -12.08
C ALA A 193 -22.19 -12.31 -11.85
N ARG A 194 -21.41 -11.93 -10.83
CA ARG A 194 -20.20 -12.68 -10.41
C ARG A 194 -20.51 -13.88 -9.52
N GLY A 195 -21.73 -13.98 -9.01
CA GLY A 195 -22.11 -15.01 -8.04
C GLY A 195 -21.67 -14.70 -6.60
N ASP A 196 -21.32 -13.44 -6.31
CA ASP A 196 -20.89 -12.99 -4.97
C ASP A 196 -22.07 -12.89 -4.01
N ILE A 197 -23.30 -12.78 -4.55
CA ILE A 197 -24.56 -12.77 -3.81
C ILE A 197 -25.58 -13.64 -4.51
N GLU A 198 -26.45 -14.27 -3.74
CA GLU A 198 -27.57 -15.08 -4.23
C GLU A 198 -28.76 -14.19 -4.67
N LEU A 199 -29.67 -14.75 -5.46
CA LEU A 199 -30.82 -14.03 -6.01
C LEU A 199 -31.67 -13.36 -4.91
N ASP A 200 -31.90 -14.05 -3.81
CA ASP A 200 -32.74 -13.54 -2.69
C ASP A 200 -32.06 -12.32 -2.01
N GLU A 201 -30.76 -12.29 -1.94
CA GLU A 201 -29.99 -11.16 -1.39
C GLU A 201 -30.03 -9.99 -2.38
N PHE A 202 -29.79 -10.28 -3.65
CA PHE A 202 -29.89 -9.29 -4.73
C PHE A 202 -31.24 -8.59 -4.75
N GLU A 203 -32.34 -9.34 -4.70
CA GLU A 203 -33.69 -8.79 -4.71
C GLU A 203 -33.96 -7.91 -3.49
N ARG A 204 -33.54 -8.33 -2.30
CA ARG A 204 -33.73 -7.55 -1.06
C ARG A 204 -32.97 -6.23 -1.10
N GLU A 205 -31.71 -6.24 -1.50
CA GLU A 205 -30.88 -5.04 -1.57
C GLU A 205 -31.35 -4.09 -2.67
N MET A 206 -31.81 -4.62 -3.80
CA MET A 206 -32.38 -3.83 -4.90
C MET A 206 -33.64 -3.10 -4.45
N VAL A 207 -34.53 -3.78 -3.75
CA VAL A 207 -35.77 -3.16 -3.18
C VAL A 207 -35.40 -2.06 -2.18
N ALA A 208 -34.40 -2.28 -1.32
CA ALA A 208 -33.96 -1.29 -0.35
C ALA A 208 -33.38 -0.04 -1.01
N LEU A 209 -32.61 -0.19 -2.10
CA LEU A 209 -32.08 0.93 -2.89
C LEU A 209 -33.20 1.75 -3.51
N LEU A 210 -34.14 1.12 -4.19
CA LEU A 210 -35.27 1.80 -4.83
C LEU A 210 -36.20 2.51 -3.83
N GLN A 211 -36.28 2.02 -2.59
CA GLN A 211 -37.03 2.69 -1.52
C GLN A 211 -36.32 3.95 -1.00
N ARG A 212 -34.98 3.94 -0.90
CA ARG A 212 -34.18 5.10 -0.48
C ARG A 212 -34.25 6.23 -1.51
N GLU A 213 -34.20 5.90 -2.80
CA GLU A 213 -34.31 6.90 -3.89
C GLU A 213 -35.72 7.57 -3.93
N ARG A 214 -36.75 6.91 -3.46
CA ARG A 214 -38.12 7.48 -3.38
C ARG A 214 -38.31 8.42 -2.20
N THR A 215 -37.41 8.39 -1.22
CA THR A 215 -37.56 9.14 0.05
C THR A 215 -36.67 10.39 0.09
N ASN A 216 -35.76 10.55 -0.87
CA ASN A 216 -34.91 11.75 -1.11
C ASN A 216 -35.48 12.58 -2.26
#